data_6e5d7b68be1a623b2813e225963e7a2b
#
_entry.id   6e5d7b68be1a623b2813e225963e7a2b
#
_cell.length_a   1.000
_cell.length_b   1.000
_cell.length_c   1.000
_cell.angle_alpha   90.00
_cell.angle_beta   90.00
_cell.angle_gamma   90.00
#
_symmetry.space_group_name_H-M   'P 1'
#
loop_
_entity.id
_entity.type
_entity.pdbx_description
1 polymer ?
#
loop_
_entity_poly.entity_id
_entity_poly.type
_entity_poly.pdbx_seq_one_letter_code
_entity_poly.pdbx_strand_id
1 'polypeptide(L)'
;DLGFDKDEIKNFKDNTADVMLETLENNKKLVKTNIQYLMDLGVKNIHDIFFHYYELFLMDYSNFTSIFNKYDREDLIEKLAKNIAIIEYL
;
A
#
# COMPACT_ATOMS: atom_id res chain seq x y z
N ASP A 1 3.43 -6.00 -12.54
CA ASP A 1 4.03 -6.68 -11.42
C ASP A 1 3.17 -6.56 -10.19
N LEU A 2 3.17 -7.56 -9.34
CA LEU A 2 2.28 -7.67 -8.18
C LEU A 2 0.80 -7.56 -8.55
N GLY A 3 0.43 -7.88 -9.79
CA GLY A 3 -0.95 -7.89 -10.25
C GLY A 3 -1.52 -6.52 -10.61
N PHE A 4 -0.70 -5.47 -10.62
CA PHE A 4 -1.16 -4.15 -11.01
C PHE A 4 -1.36 -4.08 -12.52
N ASP A 5 -2.48 -3.50 -12.93
CA ASP A 5 -2.81 -3.30 -14.34
C ASP A 5 -1.95 -2.17 -14.94
N LYS A 6 -1.58 -2.32 -16.20
CA LYS A 6 -0.76 -1.32 -16.90
C LYS A 6 -1.44 0.04 -16.97
N ASP A 7 -2.75 0.06 -17.17
CA ASP A 7 -3.51 1.31 -17.24
C ASP A 7 -3.55 2.01 -15.89
N GLU A 8 -3.68 1.25 -14.82
CA GLU A 8 -3.64 1.78 -13.46
C GLU A 8 -2.28 2.41 -13.15
N ILE A 9 -1.21 1.72 -13.54
CA ILE A 9 0.16 2.20 -13.34
C ILE A 9 0.39 3.48 -14.13
N LYS A 10 -0.07 3.53 -15.37
CA LYS A 10 0.06 4.71 -16.22
C LYS A 10 -0.68 5.90 -15.63
N ASN A 11 -1.92 5.70 -15.19
CA ASN A 11 -2.70 6.74 -14.54
C ASN A 11 -2.01 7.25 -13.29
N PHE A 12 -1.46 6.37 -12.49
CA PHE A 12 -0.73 6.74 -11.29
C PHE A 12 0.48 7.60 -11.64
N LYS A 13 1.25 7.21 -12.64
CA LYS A 13 2.44 7.95 -13.07
C LYS A 13 2.07 9.32 -13.63
N ASP A 14 0.99 9.40 -14.40
CA ASP A 14 0.55 10.65 -15.01
C ASP A 14 0.04 11.67 -13.98
N ASN A 15 -0.44 11.19 -12.83
CA ASN A 15 -1.04 12.02 -11.79
C ASN A 15 -0.16 12.19 -10.55
N THR A 16 1.08 11.73 -10.61
CA THR A 16 2.00 11.79 -9.47
C THR A 16 3.23 12.62 -9.86
N ALA A 17 3.70 13.45 -8.93
CA ALA A 17 4.88 14.27 -9.16
C ALA A 17 6.11 13.42 -9.45
N ASP A 18 6.95 13.87 -10.37
CA ASP A 18 8.16 13.14 -10.78
C ASP A 18 9.08 12.82 -9.60
N VAL A 19 9.20 13.74 -8.67
CA VAL A 19 10.05 13.56 -7.47
C VAL A 19 9.54 12.40 -6.61
N MET A 20 8.23 12.24 -6.55
CA MET A 20 7.63 11.14 -5.79
C MET A 20 7.80 9.81 -6.52
N LEU A 21 7.66 9.81 -7.85
CA LEU A 21 7.90 8.60 -8.65
C LEU A 21 9.34 8.13 -8.50
N GLU A 22 10.28 9.06 -8.48
CA GLU A 22 11.69 8.77 -8.28
C GLU A 22 11.93 8.17 -6.89
N THR A 23 11.29 8.73 -5.88
CA THR A 23 11.40 8.23 -4.50
C THR A 23 10.88 6.80 -4.41
N LEU A 24 9.75 6.50 -5.04
CA LEU A 24 9.18 5.15 -5.07
C LEU A 24 10.13 4.18 -5.77
N GLU A 25 10.71 4.59 -6.89
CA GLU A 25 11.64 3.76 -7.64
C GLU A 25 12.92 3.48 -6.85
N ASN A 26 13.44 4.49 -6.16
CA ASN A 26 14.64 4.34 -5.33
C ASN A 26 14.41 3.43 -4.12
N ASN A 27 13.15 3.28 -3.71
CA ASN A 27 12.76 2.43 -2.58
C ASN A 27 11.94 1.22 -3.02
N LYS A 28 12.11 0.82 -4.27
CA LYS A 28 11.31 -0.22 -4.91
C LYS A 28 11.23 -1.52 -4.09
N LYS A 29 12.36 -1.97 -3.55
CA LYS A 29 12.38 -3.20 -2.77
C LYS A 29 11.56 -3.07 -1.49
N LEU A 30 11.67 -1.94 -0.81
CA LEU A 30 10.93 -1.67 0.41
C LEU A 30 9.42 -1.61 0.12
N VAL A 31 9.04 -0.86 -0.91
CA VAL A 31 7.64 -0.73 -1.31
C VAL A 31 7.07 -2.11 -1.64
N LYS A 32 7.80 -2.90 -2.41
CA LYS A 32 7.38 -4.25 -2.79
C LYS A 32 7.20 -5.15 -1.58
N THR A 33 8.12 -5.08 -0.63
CA THR A 33 8.06 -5.87 0.60
C THR A 33 6.83 -5.50 1.43
N ASN A 34 6.54 -4.21 1.54
CA ASN A 34 5.38 -3.75 2.29
C ASN A 34 4.06 -4.15 1.61
N ILE A 35 4.00 -4.06 0.29
CA ILE A 35 2.83 -4.52 -0.47
C ILE A 35 2.63 -6.02 -0.25
N GLN A 36 3.71 -6.79 -0.33
CA GLN A 36 3.65 -8.23 -0.16
C GLN A 36 3.13 -8.61 1.23
N TYR A 37 3.51 -7.86 2.24
CA TYR A 37 3.01 -8.08 3.61
C TYR A 37 1.48 -8.00 3.65
N LEU A 38 0.90 -6.98 3.03
CA LEU A 38 -0.57 -6.83 3.00
C LEU A 38 -1.23 -7.93 2.16
N MET A 39 -0.59 -8.35 1.07
CA MET A 39 -1.11 -9.46 0.26
C MET A 39 -1.13 -10.75 1.06
N ASP A 40 -0.07 -11.03 1.81
CA ASP A 40 0.04 -12.22 2.65
C ASP A 40 -0.95 -12.18 3.81
N LEU A 41 -1.26 -10.99 4.28
CA LEU A 41 -2.25 -10.80 5.33
C LEU A 41 -3.68 -11.09 4.84
N GLY A 42 -3.91 -10.96 3.54
CA GLY A 42 -5.20 -11.23 2.93
C GLY A 42 -6.01 -10.01 2.55
N VAL A 43 -5.38 -8.82 2.57
CA VAL A 43 -6.05 -7.58 2.17
C VAL A 43 -6.40 -7.65 0.68
N LYS A 44 -7.65 -7.32 0.33
CA LYS A 44 -8.15 -7.51 -1.03
C LYS A 44 -8.03 -6.29 -1.92
N ASN A 45 -8.09 -5.09 -1.35
CA ASN A 45 -8.11 -3.84 -2.11
C ASN A 45 -6.76 -3.11 -2.05
N ILE A 46 -5.67 -3.86 -2.20
CA ILE A 46 -4.30 -3.35 -2.11
C ILE A 46 -4.03 -2.28 -3.17
N HIS A 47 -4.55 -2.44 -4.39
CA HIS A 47 -4.33 -1.47 -5.46
C HIS A 47 -4.89 -0.10 -5.07
N ASP A 48 -6.11 -0.06 -4.55
CA ASP A 48 -6.73 1.19 -4.12
C ASP A 48 -5.95 1.81 -2.97
N ILE A 49 -5.53 0.99 -2.02
CA ILE A 49 -4.75 1.46 -0.88
C ILE A 49 -3.44 2.07 -1.35
N PHE A 50 -2.74 1.40 -2.26
CA PHE A 50 -1.48 1.90 -2.79
C PHE A 50 -1.67 3.23 -3.53
N PHE A 51 -2.65 3.31 -4.41
CA PHE A 51 -2.85 4.51 -5.21
C PHE A 51 -3.29 5.73 -4.40
N HIS A 52 -4.00 5.50 -3.29
CA HIS A 52 -4.43 6.60 -2.43
C HIS A 52 -3.46 6.91 -1.29
N TYR A 53 -2.69 5.92 -0.85
CA TYR A 53 -1.81 6.05 0.32
C TYR A 53 -0.40 5.51 0.03
N TYR A 54 0.13 5.77 -1.15
CA TYR A 54 1.44 5.23 -1.55
C TYR A 54 2.58 5.62 -0.61
N GLU A 55 2.48 6.78 0.04
CA GLU A 55 3.50 7.21 0.99
C GLU A 55 3.65 6.26 2.17
N LEU A 56 2.56 5.59 2.54
CA LEU A 56 2.57 4.61 3.62
C LEU A 56 3.57 3.49 3.33
N PHE A 57 3.69 3.10 2.07
CA PHE A 57 4.55 1.99 1.66
C PHE A 57 6.03 2.36 1.64
N LEU A 58 6.36 3.62 1.87
CA LEU A 58 7.75 4.07 2.01
C LEU A 58 8.25 3.94 3.45
N MET A 59 7.40 3.53 4.36
CA MET A 59 7.78 3.28 5.74
C MET A 59 8.72 2.08 5.85
N ASP A 60 9.60 2.15 6.82
CA ASP A 60 10.40 1.02 7.24
C ASP A 60 9.51 -0.21 7.50
N TYR A 61 9.94 -1.38 7.08
CA TYR A 61 9.13 -2.60 7.17
C TYR A 61 8.66 -2.89 8.60
N SER A 62 9.55 -2.71 9.56
CA SER A 62 9.22 -2.94 10.98
C SER A 62 8.10 -2.03 11.46
N ASN A 63 8.17 -0.74 11.11
CA ASN A 63 7.14 0.23 11.47
C ASN A 63 5.84 -0.03 10.71
N PHE A 64 5.95 -0.34 9.43
CA PHE A 64 4.79 -0.63 8.58
C PHE A 64 3.99 -1.82 9.14
N THR A 65 4.67 -2.93 9.43
CA THR A 65 3.99 -4.12 9.93
C THR A 65 3.41 -3.93 11.32
N SER A 66 4.08 -3.13 12.16
CA SER A 66 3.59 -2.90 13.53
C SER A 66 2.27 -2.15 13.57
N ILE A 67 1.98 -1.32 12.55
CA ILE A 67 0.70 -0.63 12.45
C ILE A 67 -0.44 -1.63 12.32
N PHE A 68 -0.26 -2.65 11.49
CA PHE A 68 -1.30 -3.63 11.19
C PHE A 68 -1.36 -4.78 12.19
N ASN A 69 -0.25 -5.09 12.84
CA ASN A 69 -0.20 -6.18 13.83
C ASN A 69 -0.97 -5.87 15.11
N LYS A 70 -1.31 -4.62 15.36
CA LYS A 70 -2.09 -4.21 16.54
C LYS A 70 -3.53 -4.70 16.48
N TYR A 71 -4.00 -5.04 15.31
CA TYR A 71 -5.41 -5.33 15.06
C TYR A 71 -5.63 -6.79 14.73
N ASP A 72 -6.86 -7.28 14.98
CA ASP A 72 -7.27 -8.58 14.54
C ASP A 72 -7.28 -8.60 13.01
N ARG A 73 -6.65 -9.61 12.44
CA ARG A 73 -6.47 -9.70 10.99
C ARG A 73 -7.79 -9.66 10.22
N GLU A 74 -8.75 -10.49 10.63
CA GLU A 74 -10.03 -10.57 9.93
C GLU A 74 -10.83 -9.27 10.04
N ASP A 75 -10.83 -8.66 11.21
CA ASP A 75 -11.53 -7.42 11.45
C ASP A 75 -10.91 -6.28 10.64
N LEU A 76 -9.58 -6.22 10.61
CA LEU A 76 -8.86 -5.22 9.84
C LEU A 76 -9.14 -5.34 8.34
N ILE A 77 -9.09 -6.57 7.81
CA ILE A 77 -9.36 -6.83 6.40
C ILE A 77 -10.77 -6.38 6.03
N GLU A 78 -11.74 -6.71 6.88
CA GLU A 78 -13.13 -6.33 6.65
C GLU A 78 -13.32 -4.81 6.65
N LYS A 79 -12.71 -4.12 7.60
CA LYS A 79 -12.79 -2.67 7.70
C LYS A 79 -12.15 -1.98 6.51
N LEU A 80 -10.98 -2.45 6.09
CA LEU A 80 -10.30 -1.90 4.92
C LEU A 80 -11.08 -2.12 3.64
N ALA A 81 -11.74 -3.27 3.52
CA ALA A 81 -12.55 -3.56 2.35
C ALA A 81 -13.75 -2.63 2.24
N LYS A 82 -14.28 -2.17 3.37
CA LYS A 82 -15.41 -1.24 3.41
C LYS A 82 -14.99 0.21 3.20
N ASN A 83 -13.83 0.60 3.75
CA ASN A 83 -13.38 1.98 3.68
C ASN A 83 -11.87 2.07 3.90
N ILE A 84 -11.12 2.33 2.83
CA ILE A 84 -9.66 2.43 2.91
C ILE A 84 -9.20 3.63 3.73
N ALA A 85 -10.05 4.63 3.93
CA ALA A 85 -9.71 5.81 4.73
C ALA A 85 -9.43 5.45 6.20
N ILE A 86 -9.80 4.26 6.63
CA ILE A 86 -9.46 3.75 7.97
C ILE A 86 -7.95 3.77 8.20
N ILE A 87 -7.15 3.65 7.15
CA ILE A 87 -5.70 3.71 7.22
C ILE A 87 -5.22 4.97 7.93
N GLU A 88 -5.93 6.08 7.77
CA GLU A 88 -5.57 7.35 8.41
C GLU A 88 -5.69 7.32 9.93
N TYR A 89 -6.39 6.34 10.47
CA TYR A 89 -6.65 6.20 11.91
C TYR A 89 -5.90 5.03 12.57
N LEU A 90 -5.12 4.29 11.79
CA LEU A 90 -4.38 3.12 12.33
C LEU A 90 -3.17 3.47 13.17
#